data_d792343418b848e0e8707a46b6ccfc08
#
_entry.id   d792343418b848e0e8707a46b6ccfc08
#
_cell.length_a   1.000
_cell.length_b   1.000
_cell.length_c   1.000
_cell.angle_alpha   90.00
_cell.angle_beta   90.00
_cell.angle_gamma   90.00
#
_symmetry.space_group_name_H-M   'P 1'
#
loop_
_entity.id
_entity.type
_entity.pdbx_description
1 polymer ?
#
loop_
_entity_poly.entity_id
_entity_poly.type
_entity_poly.pdbx_seq_one_letter_code
_entity_poly.pdbx_strand_id
1 'polypeptide(L)'
;MTTRTTRTVAMGLLLGLGAALAHAQTTPISAMTIAPPQNVLQLSATGQVEVQQDLLTLSLTTSREGADAAGVQAELRKALDAALAQIKTTAQPGQMDVRTGDFSIHPRYNRDGKISGWQGRAELVLEGRDFARITQAAARASSLTIGNVSFGLSREQRARVEGEAQALAIERFKARAAEIAKAFGFAGYTLREVSVSSDDSGFQPRMYGMAKEARAMAADAPVPVEPGKSIVQATVSGSVQAR
;
A
#
# COMPACT_ATOMS: atom_id res chain seq x y z
N MET A 1 35.13 34.35 -65.97
CA MET A 1 36.00 33.66 -66.93
C MET A 1 35.22 32.44 -67.33
N THR A 2 34.59 32.58 -68.49
CA THR A 2 34.93 31.95 -69.76
C THR A 2 34.83 30.44 -69.71
N THR A 3 34.14 29.74 -70.49
CA THR A 3 33.57 29.71 -71.84
C THR A 3 33.12 28.30 -72.10
N ARG A 4 32.04 28.14 -72.74
CA ARG A 4 31.73 27.73 -74.17
C ARG A 4 31.50 26.23 -74.32
N THR A 5 30.27 25.94 -74.67
CA THR A 5 29.77 25.44 -75.94
C THR A 5 30.35 24.12 -76.47
N THR A 6 29.48 23.18 -76.79
CA THR A 6 29.12 22.96 -78.21
C THR A 6 28.08 21.84 -78.35
N ARG A 7 27.12 22.09 -79.23
CA ARG A 7 26.12 21.32 -79.93
C ARG A 7 26.67 20.02 -80.56
N THR A 8 25.82 18.98 -80.61
CA THR A 8 25.65 18.28 -81.92
C THR A 8 24.33 17.50 -81.90
N VAL A 9 23.65 17.59 -83.03
CA VAL A 9 22.33 17.04 -83.44
C VAL A 9 22.59 15.65 -84.07
N ALA A 10 21.68 14.69 -83.86
CA ALA A 10 21.23 13.65 -84.80
C ALA A 10 20.17 12.81 -84.13
N MET A 11 18.89 12.93 -84.45
CA MET A 11 18.13 12.32 -85.53
C MET A 11 18.04 10.78 -85.47
N GLY A 12 16.81 10.30 -85.14
CA GLY A 12 16.24 9.12 -85.77
C GLY A 12 16.08 7.87 -84.93
N LEU A 13 14.94 7.52 -84.52
CA LEU A 13 14.14 6.39 -85.04
C LEU A 13 12.97 6.07 -84.06
N LEU A 14 11.78 6.12 -84.55
CA LEU A 14 10.55 5.62 -83.95
C LEU A 14 10.65 4.08 -83.73
N LEU A 15 10.35 3.62 -82.53
CA LEU A 15 9.78 2.30 -82.32
C LEU A 15 8.77 2.38 -81.14
N GLY A 16 7.53 2.24 -81.50
CA GLY A 16 6.45 2.20 -80.53
C GLY A 16 6.50 0.94 -79.68
N LEU A 17 6.45 1.13 -78.38
CA LEU A 17 6.15 0.03 -77.43
C LEU A 17 5.01 0.48 -76.55
N GLY A 18 3.85 -0.16 -76.72
CA GLY A 18 2.65 0.10 -75.93
C GLY A 18 2.88 -0.17 -74.45
N ALA A 19 2.81 0.87 -73.65
CA ALA A 19 2.76 0.73 -72.19
C ALA A 19 1.33 0.35 -71.78
N ALA A 20 1.11 -0.92 -71.46
CA ALA A 20 -0.10 -1.37 -70.81
C ALA A 20 -0.12 -0.78 -69.38
N LEU A 21 -0.97 0.23 -69.17
CA LEU A 21 -1.29 0.76 -67.84
C LEU A 21 -2.06 -0.31 -67.06
N ALA A 22 -1.34 -1.08 -66.25
CA ALA A 22 -1.93 -1.94 -65.24
C ALA A 22 -2.61 -1.03 -64.20
N HIS A 23 -3.90 -0.86 -64.29
CA HIS A 23 -4.70 -0.25 -63.21
C HIS A 23 -4.73 -1.22 -62.06
N ALA A 24 -3.85 -1.01 -61.07
CA ALA A 24 -3.98 -1.65 -59.77
C ALA A 24 -5.29 -1.20 -59.12
N GLN A 25 -6.30 -2.05 -59.15
CA GLN A 25 -7.54 -1.84 -58.43
C GLN A 25 -7.19 -2.00 -56.93
N THR A 26 -6.97 -0.87 -56.28
CA THR A 26 -6.99 -0.83 -54.81
C THR A 26 -8.43 -1.10 -54.38
N THR A 27 -8.71 -2.33 -53.99
CA THR A 27 -9.92 -2.69 -53.26
C THR A 27 -10.02 -1.84 -51.99
N PRO A 28 -11.04 -1.00 -51.80
CA PRO A 28 -11.18 -0.28 -50.55
C PRO A 28 -11.38 -1.33 -49.43
N ILE A 29 -10.47 -1.40 -48.49
CA ILE A 29 -10.67 -2.10 -47.25
C ILE A 29 -11.84 -1.35 -46.58
N SER A 30 -13.03 -1.94 -46.62
CA SER A 30 -14.17 -1.42 -45.88
C SER A 30 -13.79 -1.42 -44.41
N ALA A 31 -13.40 -0.25 -43.88
CA ALA A 31 -13.22 -0.08 -42.45
C ALA A 31 -14.58 -0.45 -41.83
N MET A 32 -14.63 -1.58 -41.13
CA MET A 32 -15.76 -1.92 -40.29
C MET A 32 -15.91 -0.81 -39.26
N THR A 33 -16.83 0.11 -39.51
CA THR A 33 -17.24 1.13 -38.55
C THR A 33 -18.00 0.40 -37.46
N ILE A 34 -17.29 0.03 -36.39
CA ILE A 34 -17.92 -0.51 -35.19
C ILE A 34 -18.77 0.62 -34.62
N ALA A 35 -20.10 0.50 -34.72
CA ALA A 35 -21.00 1.47 -34.14
C ALA A 35 -20.69 1.60 -32.62
N PRO A 36 -20.64 2.84 -32.09
CA PRO A 36 -20.41 3.01 -30.67
C PRO A 36 -21.47 2.27 -29.87
N PRO A 37 -21.10 1.61 -28.78
CA PRO A 37 -22.06 0.86 -28.00
C PRO A 37 -23.12 1.78 -27.42
N GLN A 38 -24.41 1.42 -27.62
CA GLN A 38 -25.54 2.15 -27.10
C GLN A 38 -25.99 1.61 -25.76
N ASN A 39 -26.70 2.41 -24.97
CA ASN A 39 -27.29 2.04 -23.69
C ASN A 39 -26.23 1.57 -22.64
N VAL A 40 -25.08 2.23 -22.64
CA VAL A 40 -24.01 1.93 -21.68
C VAL A 40 -24.20 2.77 -20.43
N LEU A 41 -24.25 2.10 -19.29
CA LEU A 41 -24.32 2.71 -17.97
C LEU A 41 -22.97 2.51 -17.27
N GLN A 42 -22.41 3.59 -16.73
CA GLN A 42 -21.23 3.52 -15.86
C GLN A 42 -21.68 3.71 -14.41
N LEU A 43 -21.21 2.84 -13.54
CA LEU A 43 -21.57 2.88 -12.12
C LEU A 43 -20.44 2.36 -11.24
N SER A 44 -20.52 2.71 -9.99
CA SER A 44 -19.65 2.17 -8.95
C SER A 44 -20.45 1.87 -7.69
N ALA A 45 -19.94 0.93 -6.92
CA ALA A 45 -20.49 0.58 -5.60
C ALA A 45 -19.36 0.26 -4.65
N THR A 46 -19.56 0.56 -3.37
CA THR A 46 -18.58 0.35 -2.31
C THR A 46 -19.15 -0.61 -1.27
N GLY A 47 -18.33 -1.59 -0.88
CA GLY A 47 -18.57 -2.43 0.29
C GLY A 47 -17.63 -2.02 1.43
N GLN A 48 -18.13 -1.98 2.66
CA GLN A 48 -17.35 -1.64 3.85
C GLN A 48 -17.67 -2.65 4.95
N VAL A 49 -16.61 -3.10 5.64
CA VAL A 49 -16.70 -3.98 6.81
C VAL A 49 -15.93 -3.36 7.96
N GLU A 50 -16.56 -3.22 9.10
CA GLU A 50 -15.92 -2.81 10.34
C GLU A 50 -15.48 -4.04 11.11
N VAL A 51 -14.23 -4.06 11.58
CA VAL A 51 -13.65 -5.20 12.28
C VAL A 51 -12.75 -4.73 13.42
N GLN A 52 -12.73 -5.49 14.52
CA GLN A 52 -11.82 -5.22 15.63
C GLN A 52 -10.39 -5.57 15.23
N GLN A 53 -9.44 -4.72 15.63
CA GLN A 53 -8.02 -4.94 15.42
C GLN A 53 -7.54 -6.11 16.27
N ASP A 54 -6.80 -7.03 15.66
CA ASP A 54 -6.33 -8.27 16.28
C ASP A 54 -4.81 -8.41 16.33
N LEU A 55 -4.07 -7.37 15.91
CA LEU A 55 -2.62 -7.31 15.92
C LEU A 55 -2.16 -6.14 16.78
N LEU A 56 -1.30 -6.41 17.74
CA LEU A 56 -0.61 -5.40 18.55
C LEU A 56 0.85 -5.32 18.09
N THR A 57 1.34 -4.12 17.83
CA THR A 57 2.75 -3.82 17.63
C THR A 57 3.20 -2.86 18.74
N LEU A 58 4.17 -3.28 19.53
CA LEU A 58 4.73 -2.52 20.63
C LEU A 58 6.23 -2.36 20.40
N SER A 59 6.71 -1.11 20.36
CA SER A 59 8.12 -0.83 20.24
C SER A 59 8.72 -0.48 21.61
N LEU A 60 9.88 -1.07 21.87
CA LEU A 60 10.73 -0.79 23.03
C LEU A 60 11.99 -0.10 22.55
N THR A 61 12.35 1.02 23.14
CA THR A 61 13.47 1.84 22.68
C THR A 61 14.45 2.13 23.82
N THR A 62 15.70 2.33 23.44
CA THR A 62 16.74 2.85 24.35
C THR A 62 17.63 3.83 23.59
N SER A 63 18.17 4.80 24.28
CA SER A 63 19.17 5.73 23.74
C SER A 63 20.40 5.76 24.64
N ARG A 64 21.59 5.96 24.05
CA ARG A 64 22.87 6.12 24.74
C ARG A 64 23.64 7.25 24.12
N GLU A 65 24.42 7.90 24.94
CA GLU A 65 25.34 8.96 24.53
C GLU A 65 26.75 8.62 25.02
N GLY A 66 27.77 9.03 24.25
CA GLY A 66 29.15 8.76 24.59
C GLY A 66 30.14 9.62 23.81
N ALA A 67 31.39 9.54 24.18
CA ALA A 67 32.47 10.29 23.53
C ALA A 67 32.82 9.73 22.15
N ASP A 68 32.60 8.44 21.90
CA ASP A 68 32.92 7.74 20.67
C ASP A 68 31.78 6.82 20.20
N ALA A 69 31.73 6.58 18.89
CA ALA A 69 30.68 5.76 18.30
C ALA A 69 30.74 4.30 18.72
N ALA A 70 31.92 3.74 18.92
CA ALA A 70 32.11 2.32 19.25
C ALA A 70 31.60 2.02 20.67
N GLY A 71 31.87 2.92 21.62
CA GLY A 71 31.34 2.82 22.98
C GLY A 71 29.81 2.90 23.01
N VAL A 72 29.23 3.85 22.29
CA VAL A 72 27.75 3.95 22.15
C VAL A 72 27.16 2.70 21.53
N GLN A 73 27.79 2.15 20.49
CA GLN A 73 27.35 0.90 19.86
C GLN A 73 27.39 -0.29 20.83
N ALA A 74 28.46 -0.42 21.61
CA ALA A 74 28.61 -1.49 22.57
C ALA A 74 27.51 -1.42 23.65
N GLU A 75 27.22 -0.23 24.19
CA GLU A 75 26.17 -0.03 25.19
C GLU A 75 24.76 -0.32 24.64
N LEU A 76 24.46 0.10 23.43
CA LEU A 76 23.18 -0.21 22.77
C LEU A 76 23.01 -1.71 22.55
N ARG A 77 24.07 -2.39 22.06
CA ARG A 77 24.05 -3.85 21.87
C ARG A 77 23.80 -4.55 23.20
N LYS A 78 24.53 -4.17 24.25
CA LYS A 78 24.36 -4.76 25.59
C LYS A 78 22.91 -4.61 26.10
N ALA A 79 22.30 -3.45 25.89
CA ALA A 79 20.89 -3.20 26.28
C ALA A 79 19.92 -4.09 25.48
N LEU A 80 20.13 -4.23 24.17
CA LEU A 80 19.30 -5.09 23.31
C LEU A 80 19.47 -6.58 23.69
N ASP A 81 20.70 -7.04 23.89
CA ASP A 81 21.00 -8.44 24.26
C ASP A 81 20.34 -8.81 25.60
N ALA A 82 20.38 -7.90 26.57
CA ALA A 82 19.72 -8.09 27.86
C ALA A 82 18.20 -8.19 27.71
N ALA A 83 17.57 -7.30 26.93
CA ALA A 83 16.13 -7.34 26.66
C ALA A 83 15.73 -8.61 25.90
N LEU A 84 16.47 -8.96 24.85
CA LEU A 84 16.24 -10.17 24.06
C LEU A 84 16.31 -11.44 24.89
N ALA A 85 17.28 -11.55 25.81
CA ALA A 85 17.41 -12.69 26.70
C ALA A 85 16.17 -12.87 27.59
N GLN A 86 15.58 -11.77 28.06
CA GLN A 86 14.37 -11.77 28.88
C GLN A 86 13.11 -12.10 28.10
N ILE A 87 12.97 -11.54 26.89
CA ILE A 87 11.74 -11.62 26.08
C ILE A 87 11.66 -12.93 25.29
N LYS A 88 12.77 -13.42 24.72
CA LYS A 88 12.79 -14.65 23.89
C LYS A 88 12.23 -15.88 24.60
N THR A 89 12.34 -15.96 25.91
CA THR A 89 11.78 -17.06 26.70
C THR A 89 10.25 -17.10 26.67
N THR A 90 9.62 -15.98 26.36
CA THR A 90 8.15 -15.84 26.28
C THR A 90 7.64 -15.71 24.84
N ALA A 91 8.54 -15.59 23.85
CA ALA A 91 8.18 -15.53 22.45
C ALA A 91 7.52 -16.83 21.99
N GLN A 92 6.46 -16.71 21.21
CA GLN A 92 5.71 -17.83 20.66
C GLN A 92 5.24 -17.45 19.27
N PRO A 93 5.69 -18.16 18.21
CA PRO A 93 5.36 -17.84 16.83
C PRO A 93 3.85 -17.67 16.62
N GLY A 94 3.47 -16.60 15.93
CA GLY A 94 2.07 -16.25 15.64
C GLY A 94 1.28 -15.64 16.80
N GLN A 95 1.80 -15.73 18.03
CA GLN A 95 1.19 -15.10 19.21
C GLN A 95 1.98 -13.87 19.65
N MET A 96 3.30 -13.97 19.66
CA MET A 96 4.23 -12.88 19.91
C MET A 96 5.56 -13.15 19.19
N ASP A 97 5.83 -12.36 18.20
CA ASP A 97 7.09 -12.31 17.48
C ASP A 97 7.95 -11.16 17.99
N VAL A 98 9.27 -11.36 17.97
CA VAL A 98 10.26 -10.39 18.46
C VAL A 98 11.27 -10.12 17.36
N ARG A 99 11.46 -8.85 17.01
CA ARG A 99 12.45 -8.42 16.02
C ARG A 99 13.17 -7.16 16.46
N THR A 100 14.40 -6.99 16.01
CA THR A 100 15.11 -5.71 16.14
C THR A 100 14.50 -4.71 15.14
N GLY A 101 14.19 -3.53 15.64
CA GLY A 101 13.72 -2.39 14.83
C GLY A 101 14.88 -1.50 14.38
N ASP A 102 14.72 -0.20 14.53
CA ASP A 102 15.75 0.78 14.17
C ASP A 102 16.98 0.66 15.08
N PHE A 103 18.15 0.82 14.45
CA PHE A 103 19.43 0.92 15.13
C PHE A 103 20.27 1.99 14.46
N SER A 104 20.45 3.13 15.13
CA SER A 104 21.12 4.27 14.54
C SER A 104 22.10 4.93 15.51
N ILE A 105 23.20 5.47 14.98
CA ILE A 105 24.21 6.23 15.73
C ILE A 105 24.55 7.47 14.93
N HIS A 106 24.51 8.64 15.57
CA HIS A 106 24.76 9.91 14.94
C HIS A 106 25.75 10.75 15.74
N PRO A 107 26.63 11.53 15.10
CA PRO A 107 27.46 12.48 15.79
C PRO A 107 26.63 13.65 16.34
N ARG A 108 27.01 14.13 17.50
CA ARG A 108 26.50 15.37 18.09
C ARG A 108 27.52 16.48 17.83
N TYR A 109 27.05 17.62 17.40
CA TYR A 109 27.91 18.78 17.09
C TYR A 109 27.75 19.86 18.17
N ASN A 110 28.85 20.53 18.49
CA ASN A 110 28.84 21.72 19.32
C ASN A 110 28.45 22.97 18.49
N ARG A 111 28.42 24.14 19.14
CA ARG A 111 28.09 25.43 18.48
C ARG A 111 29.09 25.81 17.38
N ASP A 112 30.31 25.30 17.44
CA ASP A 112 31.39 25.57 16.47
C ASP A 112 31.39 24.56 15.32
N GLY A 113 30.39 23.69 15.22
CA GLY A 113 30.28 22.66 14.16
C GLY A 113 31.25 21.48 14.32
N LYS A 114 31.90 21.33 15.48
CA LYS A 114 32.79 20.21 15.79
C LYS A 114 32.02 19.12 16.50
N ILE A 115 32.39 17.85 16.23
CA ILE A 115 31.80 16.69 16.91
C ILE A 115 32.13 16.80 18.41
N SER A 116 31.10 16.85 19.24
CA SER A 116 31.17 16.91 20.69
C SER A 116 30.86 15.59 21.39
N GLY A 117 30.44 14.58 20.65
CA GLY A 117 30.09 13.27 21.13
C GLY A 117 29.20 12.55 20.13
N TRP A 118 28.68 11.39 20.55
CA TRP A 118 27.83 10.52 19.76
C TRP A 118 26.56 10.19 20.52
N GLN A 119 25.48 10.06 19.81
CA GLN A 119 24.20 9.60 20.34
C GLN A 119 23.71 8.45 19.47
N GLY A 120 23.23 7.41 20.10
CA GLY A 120 22.63 6.29 19.39
C GLY A 120 21.28 5.90 19.97
N ARG A 121 20.49 5.24 19.15
CA ARG A 121 19.19 4.69 19.49
C ARG A 121 19.11 3.26 19.00
N ALA A 122 18.44 2.42 19.77
CA ALA A 122 18.11 1.07 19.38
C ALA A 122 16.65 0.76 19.73
N GLU A 123 16.03 -0.08 18.92
CA GLU A 123 14.62 -0.45 19.03
C GLU A 123 14.47 -1.96 18.97
N LEU A 124 13.56 -2.48 19.78
CA LEU A 124 13.04 -3.84 19.73
C LEU A 124 11.52 -3.77 19.51
N VAL A 125 11.04 -4.55 18.57
CA VAL A 125 9.61 -4.58 18.23
C VAL A 125 9.03 -5.93 18.63
N LEU A 126 7.97 -5.87 19.41
CA LEU A 126 7.12 -7.00 19.77
C LEU A 126 5.83 -6.90 18.96
N GLU A 127 5.47 -7.96 18.25
CA GLU A 127 4.29 -7.96 17.38
C GLU A 127 3.55 -9.28 17.52
N GLY A 128 2.22 -9.23 17.61
CA GLY A 128 1.44 -10.45 17.71
C GLY A 128 -0.01 -10.22 18.13
N ARG A 129 -0.68 -11.35 18.38
CA ARG A 129 -2.12 -11.38 18.69
C ARG A 129 -2.42 -11.62 20.17
N ASP A 130 -1.42 -12.08 20.94
CA ASP A 130 -1.54 -12.23 22.38
C ASP A 130 -1.08 -10.94 23.08
N PHE A 131 -1.99 -9.99 23.23
CA PHE A 131 -1.74 -8.67 23.80
C PHE A 131 -1.25 -8.75 25.25
N ALA A 132 -1.79 -9.69 26.04
CA ALA A 132 -1.38 -9.88 27.41
C ALA A 132 0.08 -10.35 27.50
N ARG A 133 0.47 -11.28 26.66
CA ARG A 133 1.85 -11.78 26.57
C ARG A 133 2.81 -10.66 26.16
N ILE A 134 2.44 -9.86 25.14
CA ILE A 134 3.27 -8.76 24.62
C ILE A 134 3.50 -7.71 25.71
N THR A 135 2.44 -7.27 26.40
CA THR A 135 2.55 -6.25 27.45
C THR A 135 3.32 -6.76 28.67
N GLN A 136 3.16 -8.03 29.06
CA GLN A 136 3.97 -8.67 30.11
C GLN A 136 5.44 -8.80 29.71
N ALA A 137 5.72 -9.17 28.46
CA ALA A 137 7.08 -9.25 27.95
C ALA A 137 7.75 -7.87 27.91
N ALA A 138 7.01 -6.84 27.49
CA ALA A 138 7.49 -5.47 27.51
C ALA A 138 7.83 -4.96 28.92
N ALA A 139 7.00 -5.26 29.92
CA ALA A 139 7.25 -4.89 31.30
C ALA A 139 8.54 -5.54 31.90
N ARG A 140 8.94 -6.71 31.39
CA ARG A 140 10.17 -7.40 31.81
C ARG A 140 11.44 -6.80 31.20
N ALA A 141 11.35 -6.07 30.10
CA ALA A 141 12.48 -5.50 29.37
C ALA A 141 13.04 -4.24 30.06
N SER A 142 13.57 -4.38 31.26
CA SER A 142 14.01 -3.26 32.10
C SER A 142 15.12 -2.38 31.51
N SER A 143 15.86 -2.87 30.49
CA SER A 143 16.90 -2.10 29.79
C SER A 143 16.36 -1.18 28.67
N LEU A 144 15.08 -1.30 28.34
CA LEU A 144 14.38 -0.54 27.30
C LEU A 144 13.14 0.13 27.90
N THR A 145 12.64 1.16 27.22
CA THR A 145 11.40 1.84 27.56
C THR A 145 10.38 1.68 26.43
N ILE A 146 9.10 1.69 26.77
CA ILE A 146 8.04 1.64 25.76
C ILE A 146 8.09 2.93 24.94
N GLY A 147 8.28 2.78 23.63
CA GLY A 147 8.36 3.89 22.67
C GLY A 147 7.00 4.16 21.99
N ASN A 148 6.44 3.14 21.36
CA ASN A 148 5.17 3.26 20.66
C ASN A 148 4.31 2.01 20.82
N VAL A 149 2.99 2.21 20.82
CA VAL A 149 1.99 1.14 20.83
C VAL A 149 1.02 1.41 19.69
N SER A 150 0.84 0.44 18.81
CA SER A 150 -0.09 0.54 17.69
C SER A 150 -0.85 -0.77 17.50
N PHE A 151 -2.06 -0.64 16.94
CA PHE A 151 -2.90 -1.78 16.63
C PHE A 151 -3.17 -1.84 15.14
N GLY A 152 -3.42 -3.04 14.65
CA GLY A 152 -3.71 -3.29 13.24
C GLY A 152 -4.51 -4.57 13.05
N LEU A 153 -4.58 -5.00 11.79
CA LEU A 153 -5.16 -6.29 11.42
C LEU A 153 -4.04 -7.26 11.07
N SER A 154 -4.14 -8.49 11.59
CA SER A 154 -3.32 -9.59 11.11
C SER A 154 -3.57 -9.84 9.63
N ARG A 155 -2.62 -10.49 8.94
CA ARG A 155 -2.75 -10.81 7.50
C ARG A 155 -3.99 -11.64 7.22
N GLU A 156 -4.26 -12.63 8.08
CA GLU A 156 -5.42 -13.53 7.99
C GLU A 156 -6.72 -12.76 8.15
N GLN A 157 -6.80 -11.91 9.19
CA GLN A 157 -7.97 -11.09 9.45
C GLN A 157 -8.23 -10.10 8.30
N ARG A 158 -7.16 -9.44 7.82
CA ARG A 158 -7.24 -8.52 6.68
C ARG A 158 -7.78 -9.22 5.44
N ALA A 159 -7.17 -10.35 5.03
CA ALA A 159 -7.58 -11.08 3.84
C ALA A 159 -9.05 -11.53 3.91
N ARG A 160 -9.51 -11.98 5.09
CA ARG A 160 -10.90 -12.36 5.31
C ARG A 160 -11.84 -11.17 5.11
N VAL A 161 -11.55 -10.05 5.75
CA VAL A 161 -12.41 -8.86 5.73
C VAL A 161 -12.40 -8.16 4.37
N GLU A 162 -11.28 -8.19 3.66
CA GLU A 162 -11.19 -7.72 2.26
C GLU A 162 -12.11 -8.54 1.35
N GLY A 163 -12.12 -9.86 1.49
CA GLY A 163 -13.04 -10.73 0.75
C GLY A 163 -14.51 -10.43 1.05
N GLU A 164 -14.85 -10.18 2.31
CA GLU A 164 -16.20 -9.78 2.72
C GLU A 164 -16.60 -8.40 2.12
N ALA A 165 -15.70 -7.42 2.18
CA ALA A 165 -15.93 -6.10 1.60
C ALA A 165 -16.11 -6.14 0.08
N GLN A 166 -15.30 -6.96 -0.62
CA GLN A 166 -15.44 -7.20 -2.05
C GLN A 166 -16.78 -7.83 -2.41
N ALA A 167 -17.20 -8.85 -1.67
CA ALA A 167 -18.50 -9.51 -1.90
C ALA A 167 -19.66 -8.52 -1.76
N LEU A 168 -19.64 -7.70 -0.70
CA LEU A 168 -20.64 -6.65 -0.48
C LEU A 168 -20.64 -5.59 -1.60
N ALA A 169 -19.47 -5.17 -2.07
CA ALA A 169 -19.34 -4.22 -3.17
C ALA A 169 -19.93 -4.80 -4.47
N ILE A 170 -19.63 -6.08 -4.77
CA ILE A 170 -20.15 -6.78 -5.96
C ILE A 170 -21.68 -6.89 -5.90
N GLU A 171 -22.24 -7.29 -4.77
CA GLU A 171 -23.69 -7.38 -4.59
C GLU A 171 -24.38 -6.03 -4.79
N ARG A 172 -23.84 -4.97 -4.20
CA ARG A 172 -24.35 -3.60 -4.35
C ARG A 172 -24.24 -3.12 -5.79
N PHE A 173 -23.13 -3.42 -6.47
CA PHE A 173 -22.95 -3.10 -7.89
C PHE A 173 -24.01 -3.76 -8.75
N LYS A 174 -24.24 -5.07 -8.58
CA LYS A 174 -25.26 -5.83 -9.33
C LYS A 174 -26.67 -5.31 -9.07
N ALA A 175 -27.01 -5.07 -7.81
CA ALA A 175 -28.30 -4.54 -7.42
C ALA A 175 -28.55 -3.16 -8.05
N ARG A 176 -27.57 -2.26 -7.95
CA ARG A 176 -27.64 -0.92 -8.54
C ARG A 176 -27.75 -0.95 -10.05
N ALA A 177 -27.00 -1.84 -10.73
CA ALA A 177 -27.10 -1.99 -12.19
C ALA A 177 -28.50 -2.45 -12.63
N ALA A 178 -29.08 -3.42 -11.93
CA ALA A 178 -30.44 -3.90 -12.19
C ALA A 178 -31.50 -2.82 -11.95
N GLU A 179 -31.39 -2.08 -10.85
CA GLU A 179 -32.29 -0.99 -10.49
C GLU A 179 -32.27 0.13 -11.55
N ILE A 180 -31.07 0.57 -11.95
CA ILE A 180 -30.92 1.64 -12.94
C ILE A 180 -31.42 1.18 -14.31
N ALA A 181 -31.07 -0.05 -14.76
CA ALA A 181 -31.58 -0.58 -16.02
C ALA A 181 -33.11 -0.59 -16.05
N LYS A 182 -33.76 -1.06 -14.99
CA LYS A 182 -35.20 -1.08 -14.85
C LYS A 182 -35.81 0.33 -14.83
N ALA A 183 -35.19 1.28 -14.13
CA ALA A 183 -35.66 2.67 -14.07
C ALA A 183 -35.64 3.35 -15.44
N PHE A 184 -34.73 2.97 -16.35
CA PHE A 184 -34.71 3.42 -17.74
C PHE A 184 -35.57 2.60 -18.69
N GLY A 185 -36.36 1.64 -18.19
CA GLY A 185 -37.30 0.83 -18.99
C GLY A 185 -36.67 -0.38 -19.69
N PHE A 186 -35.46 -0.77 -19.33
CA PHE A 186 -34.80 -1.96 -19.84
C PHE A 186 -35.17 -3.21 -19.04
N ALA A 187 -35.19 -4.38 -19.68
CA ALA A 187 -35.51 -5.65 -19.05
C ALA A 187 -34.37 -6.19 -18.19
N GLY A 188 -33.13 -5.79 -18.46
CA GLY A 188 -31.94 -6.25 -17.74
C GLY A 188 -30.67 -5.57 -18.25
N TYR A 189 -29.53 -6.17 -17.92
CA TYR A 189 -28.22 -5.69 -18.34
C TYR A 189 -27.22 -6.84 -18.57
N THR A 190 -26.14 -6.55 -19.28
CA THR A 190 -24.94 -7.41 -19.39
C THR A 190 -23.75 -6.62 -18.92
N LEU A 191 -22.84 -7.29 -18.22
CA LEU A 191 -21.53 -6.71 -17.83
C LEU A 191 -20.67 -6.51 -19.08
N ARG A 192 -20.01 -5.37 -19.18
CA ARG A 192 -19.02 -5.06 -20.23
C ARG A 192 -17.63 -5.07 -19.68
N GLU A 193 -17.40 -4.25 -18.67
CA GLU A 193 -16.10 -4.08 -18.02
C GLU A 193 -16.33 -3.89 -16.52
N VAL A 194 -15.53 -4.55 -15.71
CA VAL A 194 -15.57 -4.43 -14.25
C VAL A 194 -14.16 -4.36 -13.72
N SER A 195 -13.91 -3.40 -12.84
CA SER A 195 -12.71 -3.27 -12.05
C SER A 195 -13.08 -3.38 -10.57
N VAL A 196 -12.31 -4.16 -9.83
CA VAL A 196 -12.44 -4.30 -8.38
C VAL A 196 -11.15 -3.79 -7.76
N SER A 197 -11.25 -2.79 -6.91
CA SER A 197 -10.15 -2.25 -6.13
C SER A 197 -10.44 -2.37 -4.64
N SER A 198 -9.47 -2.83 -3.88
CA SER A 198 -9.49 -2.71 -2.43
C SER A 198 -8.66 -1.49 -2.07
N ASP A 199 -9.25 -0.55 -1.35
CA ASP A 199 -8.50 0.56 -0.80
C ASP A 199 -7.75 0.05 0.43
N ASP A 200 -6.45 -0.06 0.30
CA ASP A 200 -5.54 -0.19 1.43
C ASP A 200 -5.32 1.21 2.04
N SER A 201 -6.41 1.93 2.24
CA SER A 201 -6.42 3.19 2.97
C SER A 201 -6.00 2.86 4.39
N GLY A 202 -4.68 2.77 4.56
CA GLY A 202 -4.06 2.50 5.82
C GLY A 202 -4.75 3.33 6.89
N PHE A 203 -5.21 2.64 7.90
CA PHE A 203 -5.43 3.11 9.23
C PHE A 203 -5.79 4.61 9.35
N GLN A 204 -7.05 4.95 9.33
CA GLN A 204 -7.53 6.18 9.96
C GLN A 204 -8.01 5.83 11.37
N PRO A 205 -7.17 6.07 12.40
CA PRO A 205 -7.65 5.98 13.78
C PRO A 205 -8.71 7.05 13.97
N ARG A 206 -9.95 6.66 14.17
CA ARG A 206 -10.89 7.58 14.80
C ARG A 206 -10.39 7.78 16.23
N MET A 207 -9.79 8.93 16.48
CA MET A 207 -9.48 9.38 17.85
C MET A 207 -10.79 9.50 18.61
N TYR A 208 -11.19 8.44 19.30
CA TYR A 208 -12.12 8.59 20.40
C TYR A 208 -11.39 9.39 21.47
N GLY A 209 -11.95 10.54 21.82
CA GLY A 209 -11.38 11.42 22.84
C GLY A 209 -11.08 10.63 24.10
N MET A 210 -9.82 10.47 24.43
CA MET A 210 -9.37 9.89 25.69
C MET A 210 -9.80 10.83 26.80
N ALA A 211 -10.78 10.40 27.56
CA ALA A 211 -11.12 11.02 28.82
C ALA A 211 -9.89 10.94 29.75
N LYS A 212 -9.48 12.12 30.18
CA LYS A 212 -8.34 12.42 31.01
C LYS A 212 -8.58 11.89 32.43
N GLU A 213 -8.14 10.67 32.72
CA GLU A 213 -7.91 10.23 34.10
C GLU A 213 -6.53 9.59 34.18
N ALA A 214 -5.52 10.44 34.33
CA ALA A 214 -4.21 10.01 34.76
C ALA A 214 -4.24 9.68 36.25
N ARG A 215 -4.50 8.43 36.59
CA ARG A 215 -4.14 7.90 37.90
C ARG A 215 -2.69 7.44 37.82
N ALA A 216 -1.87 7.93 38.74
CA ALA A 216 -0.53 7.46 38.96
C ALA A 216 -0.57 5.95 39.26
N MET A 217 -0.16 5.15 38.27
CA MET A 217 -0.07 3.70 38.40
C MET A 217 1.35 3.31 38.75
N ALA A 218 1.49 2.26 39.59
CA ALA A 218 2.76 1.67 39.99
C ALA A 218 3.62 1.32 38.76
N ALA A 219 4.92 1.56 38.86
CA ALA A 219 5.90 1.44 37.76
C ALA A 219 6.02 0.02 37.15
N ASP A 220 5.48 -1.00 37.79
CA ASP A 220 5.54 -2.41 37.36
C ASP A 220 4.24 -2.96 36.74
N ALA A 221 3.21 -2.14 36.60
CA ALA A 221 1.95 -2.61 36.00
C ALA A 221 2.06 -2.63 34.46
N PRO A 222 1.58 -3.70 33.78
CA PRO A 222 1.50 -3.74 32.35
C PRO A 222 0.69 -2.55 31.82
N VAL A 223 1.13 -1.95 30.70
CA VAL A 223 0.37 -0.86 30.06
C VAL A 223 -1.00 -1.39 29.64
N PRO A 224 -2.11 -0.77 30.06
CA PRO A 224 -3.41 -1.17 29.60
C PRO A 224 -3.53 -0.88 28.09
N VAL A 225 -3.83 -1.92 27.31
CA VAL A 225 -3.95 -1.83 25.85
C VAL A 225 -5.31 -2.35 25.42
N GLU A 226 -6.05 -1.53 24.70
CA GLU A 226 -7.34 -1.90 24.14
C GLU A 226 -7.34 -1.65 22.64
N PRO A 227 -7.65 -2.70 21.81
CA PRO A 227 -7.69 -2.55 20.38
C PRO A 227 -8.89 -1.71 19.94
N GLY A 228 -8.66 -0.85 18.95
CA GLY A 228 -9.71 -0.13 18.24
C GLY A 228 -10.36 -0.99 17.16
N LYS A 229 -11.12 -0.32 16.29
CA LYS A 229 -11.72 -0.92 15.10
C LYS A 229 -11.10 -0.34 13.84
N SER A 230 -11.00 -1.15 12.80
CA SER A 230 -10.60 -0.75 11.45
C SER A 230 -11.79 -0.90 10.50
N ILE A 231 -11.86 -0.04 9.48
CA ILE A 231 -12.81 -0.15 8.38
C ILE A 231 -12.02 -0.57 7.15
N VAL A 232 -12.40 -1.71 6.57
CA VAL A 232 -11.86 -2.20 5.31
C VAL A 232 -12.89 -1.94 4.23
N GLN A 233 -12.46 -1.33 3.12
CA GLN A 233 -13.32 -0.92 2.04
C GLN A 233 -12.86 -1.55 0.72
N ALA A 234 -13.83 -1.98 -0.09
CA ALA A 234 -13.62 -2.36 -1.48
C ALA A 234 -14.57 -1.56 -2.38
N THR A 235 -14.09 -1.21 -3.57
CA THR A 235 -14.88 -0.50 -4.58
C THR A 235 -14.93 -1.33 -5.86
N VAL A 236 -16.12 -1.53 -6.36
CA VAL A 236 -16.38 -2.11 -7.68
C VAL A 236 -16.84 -1.01 -8.60
N SER A 237 -16.15 -0.81 -9.70
CA SER A 237 -16.51 0.15 -10.74
C SER A 237 -16.55 -0.55 -12.09
N GLY A 238 -17.37 -0.05 -12.99
CA GLY A 238 -17.44 -0.65 -14.33
C GLY A 238 -18.58 -0.14 -15.18
N SER A 239 -18.72 -0.73 -16.34
CA SER A 239 -19.78 -0.43 -17.30
C SER A 239 -20.65 -1.65 -17.56
N VAL A 240 -21.94 -1.41 -17.70
CA VAL A 240 -22.94 -2.40 -18.09
C VAL A 240 -23.69 -1.92 -19.33
N GLN A 241 -24.16 -2.83 -20.16
CA GLN A 241 -25.03 -2.52 -21.27
C GLN A 241 -26.46 -2.93 -20.91
N ALA A 242 -27.36 -1.96 -20.86
CA ALA A 242 -28.77 -2.19 -20.63
C ALA A 242 -29.43 -2.80 -21.89
N ARG A 243 -30.38 -3.71 -21.71
CA ARG A 243 -31.06 -4.46 -22.76
C ARG A 243 -32.52 -4.80 -22.42
#